data_010696d585f8becc967833deb1f61061
#
_entry.id   010696d585f8becc967833deb1f61061
#
_cell.length_a   1.000
_cell.length_b   1.000
_cell.length_c   1.000
_cell.angle_alpha   90.00
_cell.angle_beta   90.00
_cell.angle_gamma   90.00
#
_symmetry.space_group_name_H-M   'P 1'
#
loop_
_entity.id
_entity.type
_entity.pdbx_description
1 polymer ?
#
loop_
_entity_poly.entity_id
_entity_poly.type
_entity_poly.pdbx_seq_one_letter_code
_entity_poly.pdbx_strand_id
1 'polypeptide(L)'
;MKVADMHCDTILAILRGKEQGKEISLCKNNLNVDLERMKKGDYLIQNFAIFLDLEDPRLAGSPFRYAMKMADVFYREMEKNKDWIRPVTKYEEIEENRKNGRMSALLTLEEGEICEGDPALLRDFYRMGARMMTLTWNYPNQLGYPAKATGGEFAGKVFSEAGYGLTARGIEFLEEMENLGMIIDVAHLNDAGIRDVLKFTKKPFVASHSNARHLCSHPRNLNDELLKAIGERGGVIGLNYYAYFLRDWKDGETVVSRAEDIVAHAKYIRDMAGIEALGLGSDFDGMNGELEIASPADMEKLEDVFKKNGFAESEIEKIFYKNVMRIYRELLG
;
A
#
# COMPACT_ATOMS: atom_id res chain seq x y z
N MET A 1 17.83 -8.42 7.18
CA MET A 1 17.62 -8.37 5.69
C MET A 1 17.05 -7.00 5.33
N LYS A 2 17.35 -6.44 4.13
CA LYS A 2 16.74 -5.17 3.70
C LYS A 2 15.23 -5.31 3.55
N VAL A 3 14.48 -4.22 3.82
CA VAL A 3 13.01 -4.20 3.73
C VAL A 3 12.55 -3.07 2.82
N ALA A 4 11.60 -3.36 1.94
CA ALA A 4 10.83 -2.41 1.15
C ALA A 4 9.34 -2.70 1.39
N ASP A 5 8.65 -1.76 2.02
CA ASP A 5 7.24 -1.90 2.41
C ASP A 5 6.38 -0.90 1.63
N MET A 6 5.37 -1.42 0.93
CA MET A 6 4.59 -0.64 -0.03
C MET A 6 3.42 0.14 0.58
N HIS A 7 3.17 0.03 1.90
CA HIS A 7 2.03 0.76 2.49
C HIS A 7 2.11 0.95 4.00
N CYS A 8 1.87 2.19 4.46
CA CYS A 8 1.52 2.53 5.83
C CYS A 8 0.73 3.85 5.92
N ASP A 9 -0.08 4.02 6.99
CA ASP A 9 -0.94 5.20 7.23
C ASP A 9 -0.42 6.15 8.31
N THR A 10 0.85 6.06 8.61
CA THR A 10 1.51 6.82 9.70
C THR A 10 1.31 8.33 9.56
N ILE A 11 1.27 8.88 8.34
CA ILE A 11 1.09 10.33 8.12
C ILE A 11 -0.27 10.82 8.59
N LEU A 12 -1.34 10.06 8.31
CA LEU A 12 -2.67 10.38 8.83
C LEU A 12 -2.69 10.32 10.37
N ALA A 13 -2.07 9.29 10.97
CA ALA A 13 -2.00 9.15 12.42
C ALA A 13 -1.28 10.33 13.08
N ILE A 14 -0.19 10.84 12.48
CA ILE A 14 0.53 12.03 12.95
C ILE A 14 -0.35 13.29 12.82
N LEU A 15 -1.03 13.48 11.67
CA LEU A 15 -1.95 14.63 11.47
C LEU A 15 -3.09 14.62 12.51
N ARG A 16 -3.75 13.47 12.69
CA ARG A 16 -4.83 13.31 13.67
C ARG A 16 -4.37 13.58 15.10
N GLY A 17 -3.16 13.13 15.45
CA GLY A 17 -2.54 13.45 16.73
C GLY A 17 -2.39 14.96 16.92
N LYS A 18 -1.83 15.65 15.93
CA LYS A 18 -1.66 17.09 15.96
C LYS A 18 -2.99 17.87 16.09
N GLU A 19 -4.03 17.44 15.36
CA GLU A 19 -5.38 18.02 15.45
C GLU A 19 -6.01 17.83 16.85
N GLN A 20 -5.60 16.79 17.59
CA GLN A 20 -5.98 16.54 18.97
C GLN A 20 -5.06 17.20 20.02
N GLY A 21 -4.11 18.03 19.59
CA GLY A 21 -3.14 18.68 20.48
C GLY A 21 -2.04 17.75 20.99
N LYS A 22 -1.84 16.58 20.37
CA LYS A 22 -0.76 15.64 20.69
C LYS A 22 0.41 15.85 19.75
N GLU A 23 1.61 15.88 20.27
CA GLU A 23 2.83 15.90 19.44
C GLU A 23 3.27 14.45 19.18
N ILE A 24 3.12 14.01 17.92
CA ILE A 24 3.59 12.70 17.46
C ILE A 24 4.71 12.94 16.45
N SER A 25 5.90 12.41 16.72
CA SER A 25 7.08 12.51 15.87
C SER A 25 7.27 11.23 15.07
N LEU A 26 7.66 11.34 13.81
CA LEU A 26 8.05 10.19 13.01
C LEU A 26 9.34 9.54 13.52
N CYS A 27 10.23 10.29 14.20
CA CYS A 27 11.49 9.76 14.72
C CYS A 27 11.26 8.65 15.74
N LYS A 28 10.36 8.90 16.70
CA LYS A 28 9.98 7.97 17.76
C LYS A 28 8.56 8.26 18.24
N ASN A 29 7.72 7.23 18.30
CA ASN A 29 6.32 7.34 18.70
C ASN A 29 5.75 6.02 19.26
N ASN A 30 4.46 6.02 19.59
CA ASN A 30 3.72 4.85 20.06
C ASN A 30 2.80 4.23 18.98
N LEU A 31 2.96 4.62 17.70
CA LEU A 31 2.29 4.01 16.55
C LEU A 31 3.02 2.71 16.15
N ASN A 32 2.61 2.08 15.05
CA ASN A 32 3.35 0.91 14.54
C ASN A 32 4.70 1.34 13.93
N VAL A 33 4.73 2.44 13.17
CA VAL A 33 5.91 2.89 12.41
C VAL A 33 6.59 4.10 13.06
N ASP A 34 7.88 4.00 13.27
CA ASP A 34 8.81 5.12 13.50
C ASP A 34 10.21 4.81 12.96
N LEU A 35 11.06 5.83 12.86
CA LEU A 35 12.39 5.69 12.27
C LEU A 35 13.34 4.83 13.09
N GLU A 36 13.23 4.82 14.43
CA GLU A 36 14.05 3.94 15.27
C GLU A 36 13.75 2.47 14.98
N ARG A 37 12.45 2.10 14.87
CA ARG A 37 12.00 0.74 14.53
C ARG A 37 12.28 0.37 13.08
N MET A 38 12.09 1.30 12.13
CA MET A 38 12.47 1.09 10.73
C MET A 38 13.97 0.83 10.58
N LYS A 39 14.82 1.57 11.30
CA LYS A 39 16.27 1.33 11.31
C LYS A 39 16.62 -0.04 11.89
N LYS A 40 15.94 -0.44 12.98
CA LYS A 40 16.13 -1.79 13.57
C LYS A 40 15.72 -2.89 12.61
N GLY A 41 14.64 -2.71 11.84
CA GLY A 41 14.15 -3.63 10.82
C GLY A 41 14.90 -3.57 9.49
N ASP A 42 15.98 -2.80 9.40
CA ASP A 42 16.82 -2.63 8.19
C ASP A 42 16.05 -2.15 6.94
N TYR A 43 15.11 -1.21 7.15
CA TYR A 43 14.29 -0.63 6.08
C TYR A 43 15.14 0.15 5.07
N LEU A 44 14.93 -0.17 3.79
CA LEU A 44 15.48 0.53 2.64
C LEU A 44 14.52 1.65 2.20
N ILE A 45 13.23 1.30 2.10
CA ILE A 45 12.18 2.22 1.68
C ILE A 45 10.84 1.86 2.33
N GLN A 46 10.09 2.89 2.69
CA GLN A 46 8.70 2.83 3.13
C GLN A 46 7.84 3.72 2.25
N ASN A 47 6.70 3.21 1.80
CA ASN A 47 5.67 4.04 1.21
C ASN A 47 4.79 4.63 2.32
N PHE A 48 4.61 5.94 2.29
CA PHE A 48 3.74 6.66 3.20
C PHE A 48 2.50 7.15 2.45
N ALA A 49 1.34 6.63 2.83
CA ALA A 49 0.09 6.99 2.19
C ALA A 49 -0.45 8.34 2.69
N ILE A 50 -0.93 9.14 1.75
CA ILE A 50 -1.94 10.15 2.00
C ILE A 50 -3.27 9.42 1.83
N PHE A 51 -3.87 9.01 2.94
CA PHE A 51 -5.10 8.23 2.99
C PHE A 51 -6.31 9.09 3.36
N LEU A 52 -7.41 8.92 2.65
CA LEU A 52 -8.70 9.56 2.96
C LEU A 52 -9.81 8.55 3.16
N ASP A 53 -10.50 8.70 4.29
CA ASP A 53 -11.83 8.15 4.50
C ASP A 53 -12.87 9.21 4.08
N LEU A 54 -13.61 8.97 2.99
CA LEU A 54 -14.52 9.95 2.40
C LEU A 54 -15.69 10.36 3.31
N GLU A 55 -15.98 9.57 4.35
CA GLU A 55 -16.98 9.94 5.37
C GLU A 55 -16.37 10.69 6.57
N ASP A 56 -15.06 10.94 6.57
CA ASP A 56 -14.44 11.72 7.64
C ASP A 56 -14.92 13.19 7.60
N PRO A 57 -15.61 13.67 8.65
CA PRO A 57 -16.13 15.04 8.69
C PRO A 57 -15.02 16.11 8.62
N ARG A 58 -13.76 15.74 8.88
CA ARG A 58 -12.61 16.64 8.79
C ARG A 58 -12.25 17.01 7.36
N LEU A 59 -12.72 16.28 6.35
CA LEU A 59 -12.56 16.64 4.94
C LEU A 59 -13.25 17.99 4.64
N ALA A 60 -14.31 18.34 5.39
CA ALA A 60 -15.05 19.58 5.22
C ALA A 60 -15.45 19.87 3.75
N GLY A 61 -15.79 18.81 3.00
CA GLY A 61 -16.21 18.87 1.60
C GLY A 61 -15.10 19.04 0.57
N SER A 62 -13.82 18.95 0.95
CA SER A 62 -12.70 18.97 -0.01
C SER A 62 -11.66 17.92 0.35
N PRO A 63 -11.71 16.73 -0.29
CA PRO A 63 -10.68 15.68 -0.20
C PRO A 63 -9.28 16.23 -0.51
N PHE A 64 -9.14 16.98 -1.59
CA PHE A 64 -7.89 17.62 -1.99
C PHE A 64 -7.26 18.45 -0.86
N ARG A 65 -8.05 19.32 -0.21
CA ARG A 65 -7.53 20.20 0.87
C ARG A 65 -7.00 19.39 2.05
N TYR A 66 -7.66 18.31 2.42
CA TYR A 66 -7.21 17.48 3.54
C TYR A 66 -5.96 16.70 3.16
N ALA A 67 -5.89 16.18 1.94
CA ALA A 67 -4.70 15.54 1.39
C ALA A 67 -3.48 16.49 1.39
N MET A 68 -3.68 17.76 1.05
CA MET A 68 -2.61 18.77 1.12
C MET A 68 -2.08 19.01 2.53
N LYS A 69 -2.94 18.93 3.56
CA LYS A 69 -2.47 18.99 4.96
C LYS A 69 -1.60 17.78 5.32
N MET A 70 -1.94 16.59 4.83
CA MET A 70 -1.10 15.40 5.04
C MET A 70 0.21 15.49 4.28
N ALA A 71 0.21 16.02 3.06
CA ALA A 71 1.44 16.27 2.32
C ALA A 71 2.38 17.25 3.07
N ASP A 72 1.84 18.31 3.68
CA ASP A 72 2.63 19.21 4.55
C ASP A 72 3.23 18.45 5.74
N VAL A 73 2.45 17.59 6.40
CA VAL A 73 2.95 16.75 7.51
C VAL A 73 4.08 15.85 7.03
N PHE A 74 3.90 15.15 5.91
CA PHE A 74 4.94 14.29 5.33
C PHE A 74 6.24 15.06 5.10
N TYR A 75 6.20 16.18 4.38
CA TYR A 75 7.42 16.93 4.07
C TYR A 75 8.07 17.55 5.31
N ARG A 76 7.29 17.99 6.30
CA ARG A 76 7.82 18.50 7.58
C ARG A 76 8.52 17.40 8.37
N GLU A 77 7.96 16.20 8.43
CA GLU A 77 8.61 15.07 9.10
C GLU A 77 9.87 14.62 8.32
N MET A 78 9.86 14.63 6.99
CA MET A 78 11.07 14.35 6.19
C MET A 78 12.19 15.38 6.43
N GLU A 79 11.87 16.68 6.48
CA GLU A 79 12.88 17.72 6.75
C GLU A 79 13.45 17.65 8.17
N LYS A 80 12.61 17.40 9.18
CA LYS A 80 13.06 17.20 10.57
C LYS A 80 14.02 16.02 10.71
N ASN A 81 13.81 14.97 9.91
CA ASN A 81 14.52 13.70 10.03
C ASN A 81 15.45 13.40 8.83
N LYS A 82 15.90 14.42 8.14
CA LYS A 82 16.65 14.31 6.86
C LYS A 82 17.97 13.54 6.95
N ASP A 83 18.52 13.36 8.13
CA ASP A 83 19.71 12.55 8.33
C ASP A 83 19.42 11.05 8.41
N TRP A 84 18.15 10.66 8.60
CA TRP A 84 17.67 9.28 8.72
C TRP A 84 16.91 8.79 7.49
N ILE A 85 16.07 9.66 6.91
CA ILE A 85 15.16 9.34 5.83
C ILE A 85 15.01 10.51 4.85
N ARG A 86 14.86 10.23 3.56
CA ARG A 86 14.66 11.25 2.52
C ARG A 86 13.49 10.86 1.62
N PRO A 87 12.66 11.83 1.22
CA PRO A 87 11.67 11.59 0.16
C PRO A 87 12.39 11.27 -1.14
N VAL A 88 11.79 10.38 -1.94
CA VAL A 88 12.30 9.97 -3.24
C VAL A 88 11.22 10.05 -4.30
N THR A 89 11.62 10.38 -5.52
CA THR A 89 10.76 10.46 -6.70
C THR A 89 11.30 9.63 -7.86
N LYS A 90 12.55 9.16 -7.75
CA LYS A 90 13.27 8.36 -8.73
C LYS A 90 14.01 7.20 -8.07
N TYR A 91 14.22 6.15 -8.83
CA TYR A 91 14.94 4.97 -8.35
C TYR A 91 16.37 5.28 -7.89
N GLU A 92 17.09 6.14 -8.64
CA GLU A 92 18.48 6.52 -8.33
C GLU A 92 18.61 7.18 -6.94
N GLU A 93 17.60 7.94 -6.53
CA GLU A 93 17.57 8.59 -5.21
C GLU A 93 17.49 7.56 -4.07
N ILE A 94 16.82 6.42 -4.28
CA ILE A 94 16.80 5.31 -3.33
C ILE A 94 18.21 4.73 -3.16
N GLU A 95 18.91 4.50 -4.25
CA GLU A 95 20.28 3.98 -4.23
C GLU A 95 21.27 4.99 -3.63
N GLU A 96 21.06 6.29 -3.86
CA GLU A 96 21.85 7.35 -3.24
C GLU A 96 21.63 7.39 -1.73
N ASN A 97 20.38 7.37 -1.27
CA ASN A 97 20.06 7.32 0.15
C ASN A 97 20.69 6.10 0.82
N ARG A 98 20.57 4.92 0.19
CA ARG A 98 21.19 3.69 0.68
C ARG A 98 22.72 3.82 0.85
N LYS A 99 23.41 4.38 -0.15
CA LYS A 99 24.86 4.60 -0.09
C LYS A 99 25.26 5.56 1.04
N ASN A 100 24.39 6.50 1.36
CA ASN A 100 24.58 7.48 2.44
C ASN A 100 24.06 7.00 3.82
N GLY A 101 23.67 5.72 3.95
CA GLY A 101 23.16 5.14 5.20
C GLY A 101 21.79 5.66 5.62
N ARG A 102 20.98 6.17 4.68
CA ARG A 102 19.64 6.70 4.91
C ARG A 102 18.57 5.77 4.34
N MET A 103 17.40 5.83 4.93
CA MET A 103 16.18 5.22 4.41
C MET A 103 15.53 6.14 3.37
N SER A 104 14.63 5.60 2.58
CA SER A 104 13.84 6.34 1.57
C SER A 104 12.36 6.35 1.94
N ALA A 105 11.67 7.44 1.62
CA ALA A 105 10.23 7.60 1.78
C ALA A 105 9.60 7.86 0.41
N LEU A 106 8.67 7.00 -0.04
CA LEU A 106 7.86 7.23 -1.22
C LEU A 106 6.51 7.80 -0.80
N LEU A 107 6.14 8.95 -1.34
CA LEU A 107 4.82 9.52 -1.13
C LEU A 107 3.81 8.82 -2.04
N THR A 108 2.73 8.30 -1.45
CA THR A 108 1.64 7.63 -2.18
C THR A 108 0.29 8.25 -1.85
N LEU A 109 -0.70 8.04 -2.72
CA LEU A 109 -2.08 8.48 -2.52
C LEU A 109 -2.95 7.24 -2.34
N GLU A 110 -3.79 7.23 -1.30
CA GLU A 110 -4.78 6.18 -1.10
C GLU A 110 -6.18 6.79 -1.05
N GLU A 111 -6.98 6.51 -2.05
CA GLU A 111 -8.27 7.04 -2.44
C GLU A 111 -8.17 8.05 -3.59
N GLY A 112 -8.64 7.64 -4.78
CA GLY A 112 -8.55 8.46 -6.00
C GLY A 112 -9.38 9.74 -5.98
N GLU A 113 -10.40 9.83 -5.11
CA GLU A 113 -11.19 11.06 -4.92
C GLU A 113 -10.35 12.23 -4.34
N ILE A 114 -9.14 11.96 -3.86
CA ILE A 114 -8.13 12.99 -3.53
C ILE A 114 -7.95 13.97 -4.70
N CYS A 115 -8.06 13.47 -5.93
CA CYS A 115 -7.93 14.27 -7.14
C CYS A 115 -9.27 14.85 -7.63
N GLU A 116 -10.38 14.66 -6.90
CA GLU A 116 -11.72 15.22 -7.22
C GLU A 116 -12.11 14.97 -8.69
N GLY A 117 -11.67 13.83 -9.28
CA GLY A 117 -11.90 13.46 -10.68
C GLY A 117 -11.20 14.37 -11.71
N ASP A 118 -10.27 15.23 -11.30
CA ASP A 118 -9.54 16.13 -12.20
C ASP A 118 -8.08 15.64 -12.43
N PRO A 119 -7.72 15.26 -13.67
CA PRO A 119 -6.34 14.89 -14.00
C PRO A 119 -5.30 16.00 -13.76
N ALA A 120 -5.72 17.25 -13.68
CA ALA A 120 -4.81 18.34 -13.33
C ALA A 120 -4.31 18.21 -11.88
N LEU A 121 -5.19 17.84 -10.95
CA LEU A 121 -4.81 17.58 -9.55
C LEU A 121 -3.89 16.36 -9.42
N LEU A 122 -4.12 15.31 -10.22
CA LEU A 122 -3.19 14.18 -10.29
C LEU A 122 -1.78 14.63 -10.71
N ARG A 123 -1.68 15.46 -11.75
CA ARG A 123 -0.39 16.02 -12.19
C ARG A 123 0.27 16.88 -11.13
N ASP A 124 -0.52 17.62 -10.35
CA ASP A 124 0.01 18.46 -9.27
C ASP A 124 0.54 17.62 -8.12
N PHE A 125 -0.15 16.54 -7.72
CA PHE A 125 0.40 15.57 -6.77
C PHE A 125 1.67 14.89 -7.29
N TYR A 126 1.74 14.54 -8.57
CA TYR A 126 2.96 14.02 -9.18
C TYR A 126 4.12 15.02 -9.11
N ARG A 127 3.89 16.30 -9.41
CA ARG A 127 4.89 17.38 -9.28
C ARG A 127 5.35 17.56 -7.85
N MET A 128 4.45 17.38 -6.88
CA MET A 128 4.79 17.38 -5.45
C MET A 128 5.57 16.14 -5.00
N GLY A 129 5.69 15.11 -5.80
CA GLY A 129 6.48 13.92 -5.48
C GLY A 129 5.69 12.65 -5.22
N ALA A 130 4.36 12.63 -5.32
CA ALA A 130 3.59 11.40 -5.29
C ALA A 130 3.97 10.51 -6.48
N ARG A 131 4.16 9.20 -6.23
CA ARG A 131 4.61 8.24 -7.26
C ARG A 131 3.76 6.99 -7.36
N MET A 132 2.77 6.83 -6.52
CA MET A 132 1.81 5.73 -6.57
C MET A 132 0.45 6.24 -6.15
N MET A 133 -0.61 5.70 -6.75
CA MET A 133 -1.99 6.00 -6.33
C MET A 133 -2.85 4.75 -6.36
N THR A 134 -3.56 4.53 -5.24
CA THR A 134 -4.65 3.57 -5.11
C THR A 134 -5.93 4.20 -5.63
N LEU A 135 -6.58 3.58 -6.62
CA LEU A 135 -7.68 4.17 -7.37
C LEU A 135 -8.96 4.37 -6.55
N THR A 136 -9.23 3.47 -5.62
CA THR A 136 -10.37 3.56 -4.68
C THR A 136 -9.91 3.09 -3.30
N TRP A 137 -10.49 3.64 -2.24
CA TRP A 137 -10.49 2.97 -0.95
C TRP A 137 -11.77 2.14 -0.79
N ASN A 138 -12.59 2.37 0.21
CA ASN A 138 -13.79 1.58 0.51
C ASN A 138 -15.10 2.30 0.12
N TYR A 139 -15.05 3.25 -0.81
CA TYR A 139 -16.23 3.93 -1.37
C TYR A 139 -16.16 3.93 -2.90
N PRO A 140 -17.30 3.81 -3.59
CA PRO A 140 -17.38 4.22 -4.98
C PRO A 140 -17.00 5.70 -5.11
N ASN A 141 -16.14 6.01 -6.05
CA ASN A 141 -15.68 7.36 -6.34
C ASN A 141 -15.78 7.67 -7.85
N GLN A 142 -15.28 8.81 -8.29
CA GLN A 142 -15.32 9.18 -9.70
C GLN A 142 -14.50 8.26 -10.61
N LEU A 143 -13.55 7.48 -10.07
CA LEU A 143 -12.67 6.61 -10.85
C LEU A 143 -13.21 5.17 -10.97
N GLY A 144 -13.90 4.66 -9.96
CA GLY A 144 -14.36 3.27 -9.98
C GLY A 144 -15.04 2.81 -8.69
N TYR A 145 -15.06 1.50 -8.50
CA TYR A 145 -15.75 0.85 -7.40
C TYR A 145 -14.78 -0.02 -6.57
N PRO A 146 -14.87 0.04 -5.23
CA PRO A 146 -14.03 -0.77 -4.35
C PRO A 146 -14.48 -2.23 -4.36
N ALA A 147 -13.64 -3.11 -3.81
CA ALA A 147 -14.00 -4.50 -3.57
C ALA A 147 -15.21 -4.64 -2.62
N LYS A 148 -15.27 -3.79 -1.59
CA LYS A 148 -16.38 -3.72 -0.64
C LYS A 148 -16.53 -2.30 -0.12
N ALA A 149 -17.74 -1.75 -0.20
CA ALA A 149 -18.04 -0.46 0.41
C ALA A 149 -18.25 -0.59 1.92
N THR A 150 -17.72 0.36 2.70
CA THR A 150 -17.88 0.41 4.16
C THR A 150 -18.90 1.44 4.62
N GLY A 151 -19.26 2.41 3.77
CA GLY A 151 -20.19 3.49 4.11
C GLY A 151 -21.07 3.95 2.96
N GLY A 152 -21.81 5.05 3.18
CA GLY A 152 -22.74 5.64 2.23
C GLY A 152 -23.93 4.73 1.89
N GLU A 153 -24.58 5.01 0.76
CA GLU A 153 -25.70 4.22 0.24
C GLU A 153 -25.33 2.78 -0.12
N PHE A 154 -24.05 2.49 -0.26
CA PHE A 154 -23.51 1.18 -0.62
C PHE A 154 -22.89 0.43 0.56
N ALA A 155 -23.09 0.86 1.80
CA ALA A 155 -22.49 0.24 2.98
C ALA A 155 -22.70 -1.29 3.00
N GLY A 156 -21.61 -2.05 3.14
CA GLY A 156 -21.60 -3.52 3.14
C GLY A 156 -21.69 -4.18 1.76
N LYS A 157 -21.93 -3.43 0.67
CA LYS A 157 -22.00 -4.00 -0.69
C LYS A 157 -20.62 -4.45 -1.16
N VAL A 158 -20.57 -5.68 -1.67
CA VAL A 158 -19.42 -6.25 -2.37
C VAL A 158 -19.63 -6.04 -3.87
N PHE A 159 -18.68 -5.42 -4.55
CA PHE A 159 -18.75 -5.12 -5.99
C PHE A 159 -17.91 -6.14 -6.78
N SER A 160 -18.39 -7.37 -6.84
CA SER A 160 -17.73 -8.46 -7.59
C SER A 160 -18.27 -8.67 -9.01
N GLU A 161 -19.34 -7.98 -9.38
CA GLU A 161 -20.08 -8.24 -10.62
C GLU A 161 -19.58 -7.40 -11.79
N ALA A 162 -19.74 -7.94 -13.00
CA ALA A 162 -19.53 -7.22 -14.24
C ALA A 162 -20.40 -5.95 -14.29
N GLY A 163 -19.81 -4.81 -14.66
CA GLY A 163 -20.49 -3.51 -14.72
C GLY A 163 -20.11 -2.53 -13.63
N TYR A 164 -19.34 -2.97 -12.63
CA TYR A 164 -18.79 -2.12 -11.57
C TYR A 164 -17.28 -1.96 -11.67
N GLY A 165 -16.70 -1.97 -12.87
CA GLY A 165 -15.27 -1.71 -13.10
C GLY A 165 -14.90 -0.24 -12.96
N LEU A 166 -13.89 0.19 -13.69
CA LEU A 166 -13.52 1.60 -13.76
C LEU A 166 -14.56 2.40 -14.55
N THR A 167 -14.75 3.65 -14.15
CA THR A 167 -15.52 4.63 -14.93
C THR A 167 -14.71 5.11 -16.14
N ALA A 168 -15.34 5.86 -17.05
CA ALA A 168 -14.61 6.53 -18.12
C ALA A 168 -13.51 7.48 -17.57
N ARG A 169 -13.78 8.12 -16.43
CA ARG A 169 -12.81 8.96 -15.73
C ARG A 169 -11.65 8.12 -15.15
N GLY A 170 -11.96 6.95 -14.59
CA GLY A 170 -10.93 6.02 -14.11
C GLY A 170 -9.99 5.57 -15.22
N ILE A 171 -10.50 5.30 -16.42
CA ILE A 171 -9.67 4.94 -17.58
C ILE A 171 -8.78 6.12 -18.01
N GLU A 172 -9.30 7.35 -18.04
CA GLU A 172 -8.51 8.56 -18.31
C GLU A 172 -7.38 8.74 -17.29
N PHE A 173 -7.65 8.44 -16.01
CA PHE A 173 -6.62 8.47 -14.96
C PHE A 173 -5.55 7.40 -15.16
N LEU A 174 -5.91 6.18 -15.59
CA LEU A 174 -4.91 5.17 -15.91
C LEU A 174 -3.96 5.62 -17.01
N GLU A 175 -4.47 6.21 -18.08
CA GLU A 175 -3.68 6.73 -19.18
C GLU A 175 -2.73 7.83 -18.70
N GLU A 176 -3.22 8.76 -17.88
CA GLU A 176 -2.40 9.84 -17.32
C GLU A 176 -1.33 9.31 -16.36
N MET A 177 -1.67 8.33 -15.50
CA MET A 177 -0.70 7.69 -14.60
C MET A 177 0.43 6.98 -15.38
N GLU A 178 0.10 6.23 -16.44
CA GLU A 178 1.12 5.61 -17.29
C GLU A 178 2.00 6.64 -18.00
N ASN A 179 1.42 7.75 -18.48
CA ASN A 179 2.16 8.84 -19.14
C ASN A 179 3.11 9.54 -18.17
N LEU A 180 2.69 9.77 -16.93
CA LEU A 180 3.50 10.38 -15.88
C LEU A 180 4.58 9.43 -15.34
N GLY A 181 4.42 8.11 -15.46
CA GLY A 181 5.24 7.13 -14.75
C GLY A 181 4.82 6.98 -13.29
N MET A 182 3.55 7.29 -12.95
CA MET A 182 2.98 7.03 -11.63
C MET A 182 2.56 5.56 -11.54
N ILE A 183 2.93 4.90 -10.45
CA ILE A 183 2.60 3.49 -10.20
C ILE A 183 1.10 3.36 -9.93
N ILE A 184 0.43 2.49 -10.67
CA ILE A 184 -0.98 2.16 -10.45
C ILE A 184 -1.04 1.13 -9.34
N ASP A 185 -1.83 1.41 -8.30
CA ASP A 185 -2.11 0.49 -7.21
C ASP A 185 -3.57 0.04 -7.25
N VAL A 186 -3.78 -1.27 -7.28
CA VAL A 186 -5.11 -1.89 -7.33
C VAL A 186 -5.60 -2.42 -5.97
N ALA A 187 -4.87 -2.16 -4.89
CA ALA A 187 -5.38 -2.43 -3.56
C ALA A 187 -6.73 -1.72 -3.38
N HIS A 188 -7.68 -2.34 -2.68
CA HIS A 188 -9.08 -1.90 -2.53
C HIS A 188 -9.97 -1.98 -3.79
N LEU A 189 -9.41 -1.95 -5.00
CA LEU A 189 -10.20 -2.01 -6.22
C LEU A 189 -10.90 -3.39 -6.37
N ASN A 190 -12.10 -3.42 -6.92
CA ASN A 190 -12.81 -4.67 -7.15
C ASN A 190 -12.23 -5.47 -8.33
N ASP A 191 -12.64 -6.73 -8.46
CA ASP A 191 -12.14 -7.64 -9.50
C ASP A 191 -12.36 -7.11 -10.93
N ALA A 192 -13.49 -6.46 -11.19
CA ALA A 192 -13.81 -5.89 -12.50
C ALA A 192 -12.88 -4.71 -12.83
N GLY A 193 -12.64 -3.82 -11.85
CA GLY A 193 -11.71 -2.70 -12.00
C GLY A 193 -10.26 -3.17 -12.23
N ILE A 194 -9.82 -4.24 -11.55
CA ILE A 194 -8.49 -4.82 -11.79
C ILE A 194 -8.38 -5.39 -13.22
N ARG A 195 -9.44 -6.03 -13.75
CA ARG A 195 -9.48 -6.46 -15.16
C ARG A 195 -9.44 -5.28 -16.12
N ASP A 196 -10.06 -4.15 -15.77
CA ASP A 196 -9.96 -2.94 -16.58
C ASP A 196 -8.52 -2.38 -16.55
N VAL A 197 -7.84 -2.37 -15.40
CA VAL A 197 -6.41 -2.02 -15.34
C VAL A 197 -5.58 -2.93 -16.26
N LEU A 198 -5.78 -4.25 -16.20
CA LEU A 198 -5.12 -5.21 -17.10
C LEU A 198 -5.40 -4.95 -18.58
N LYS A 199 -6.60 -4.51 -18.93
CA LYS A 199 -7.03 -4.25 -20.30
C LYS A 199 -6.49 -2.93 -20.84
N PHE A 200 -6.49 -1.87 -20.06
CA PHE A 200 -6.22 -0.52 -20.53
C PHE A 200 -4.78 -0.05 -20.27
N THR A 201 -3.99 -0.82 -19.52
CA THR A 201 -2.57 -0.51 -19.25
C THR A 201 -1.62 -1.53 -19.84
N LYS A 202 -0.34 -1.16 -19.98
CA LYS A 202 0.71 -2.04 -20.52
C LYS A 202 1.84 -2.28 -19.53
N LYS A 203 2.12 -1.31 -18.65
CA LYS A 203 3.19 -1.40 -17.67
C LYS A 203 2.79 -2.32 -16.50
N PRO A 204 3.77 -2.82 -15.73
CA PRO A 204 3.47 -3.47 -14.46
C PRO A 204 2.74 -2.51 -13.51
N PHE A 205 1.95 -3.08 -12.61
CA PHE A 205 1.26 -2.36 -11.55
C PHE A 205 1.32 -3.16 -10.25
N VAL A 206 0.87 -2.61 -9.15
CA VAL A 206 0.94 -3.27 -7.84
C VAL A 206 -0.44 -3.45 -7.21
N ALA A 207 -0.56 -4.44 -6.34
CA ALA A 207 -1.54 -4.47 -5.27
C ALA A 207 -0.74 -4.25 -3.97
N SER A 208 -0.63 -2.99 -3.55
CA SER A 208 0.35 -2.59 -2.53
C SER A 208 0.19 -3.33 -1.20
N HIS A 209 -1.06 -3.72 -0.82
CA HIS A 209 -1.40 -4.44 0.40
C HIS A 209 -2.62 -5.35 0.18
N SER A 210 -2.40 -6.58 -0.28
CA SER A 210 -3.45 -7.56 -0.61
C SER A 210 -2.97 -9.00 -0.39
N ASN A 211 -3.93 -9.91 -0.16
CA ASN A 211 -3.66 -11.32 0.11
C ASN A 211 -4.40 -12.24 -0.86
N ALA A 212 -4.35 -13.56 -0.65
CA ALA A 212 -5.01 -14.56 -1.47
C ALA A 212 -6.43 -14.87 -0.96
N ARG A 213 -7.44 -14.71 -1.81
CA ARG A 213 -8.86 -14.97 -1.46
C ARG A 213 -9.14 -16.44 -1.19
N HIS A 214 -8.34 -17.34 -1.73
CA HIS A 214 -8.45 -18.78 -1.48
C HIS A 214 -8.24 -19.14 0.00
N LEU A 215 -7.37 -18.43 0.70
CA LEU A 215 -7.06 -18.70 2.12
C LEU A 215 -7.96 -17.90 3.07
N CYS A 216 -8.47 -16.76 2.65
CA CYS A 216 -9.41 -15.94 3.38
C CYS A 216 -10.38 -15.30 2.40
N SER A 217 -11.65 -15.63 2.50
CA SER A 217 -12.70 -15.28 1.53
C SER A 217 -13.06 -13.79 1.48
N HIS A 218 -12.32 -12.94 2.20
CA HIS A 218 -12.57 -11.50 2.24
C HIS A 218 -12.44 -10.87 0.84
N PRO A 219 -13.36 -10.00 0.39
CA PRO A 219 -13.37 -9.42 -0.95
C PRO A 219 -12.14 -8.55 -1.28
N ARG A 220 -11.43 -8.01 -0.25
CA ARG A 220 -10.18 -7.28 -0.41
C ARG A 220 -9.01 -8.17 -0.89
N ASN A 221 -9.13 -9.48 -0.74
CA ASN A 221 -8.14 -10.43 -1.21
C ASN A 221 -8.35 -10.75 -2.69
N LEU A 222 -7.26 -11.04 -3.38
CA LEU A 222 -7.23 -11.33 -4.81
C LEU A 222 -7.61 -12.79 -5.09
N ASN A 223 -8.45 -13.04 -6.08
CA ASN A 223 -8.73 -14.38 -6.57
C ASN A 223 -7.55 -14.92 -7.41
N ASP A 224 -7.56 -16.22 -7.69
CA ASP A 224 -6.46 -16.93 -8.36
C ASP A 224 -6.18 -16.40 -9.78
N GLU A 225 -7.25 -16.02 -10.52
CA GLU A 225 -7.12 -15.41 -11.85
C GLU A 225 -6.30 -14.10 -11.77
N LEU A 226 -6.64 -13.24 -10.82
CA LEU A 226 -5.99 -11.94 -10.66
C LEU A 226 -4.58 -12.07 -10.09
N LEU A 227 -4.33 -13.03 -9.18
CA LEU A 227 -2.98 -13.33 -8.72
C LEU A 227 -2.07 -13.67 -9.90
N LYS A 228 -2.50 -14.59 -10.77
CA LYS A 228 -1.76 -14.99 -11.98
C LYS A 228 -1.56 -13.82 -12.93
N ALA A 229 -2.63 -13.08 -13.22
CA ALA A 229 -2.58 -11.98 -14.17
C ALA A 229 -1.63 -10.84 -13.72
N ILE A 230 -1.58 -10.53 -12.41
CA ILE A 230 -0.65 -9.56 -11.85
C ILE A 230 0.80 -10.07 -11.99
N GLY A 231 1.04 -11.35 -11.68
CA GLY A 231 2.36 -11.98 -11.84
C GLY A 231 2.82 -11.99 -13.30
N GLU A 232 1.97 -12.39 -14.24
CA GLU A 232 2.24 -12.40 -15.69
C GLU A 232 2.51 -11.00 -16.24
N ARG A 233 1.86 -9.96 -15.68
CA ARG A 233 2.13 -8.55 -16.01
C ARG A 233 3.46 -8.05 -15.43
N GLY A 234 4.16 -8.83 -14.61
CA GLY A 234 5.36 -8.43 -13.90
C GLY A 234 5.10 -7.55 -12.67
N GLY A 235 3.85 -7.49 -12.19
CA GLY A 235 3.45 -6.74 -11.02
C GLY A 235 3.94 -7.32 -9.70
N VAL A 236 3.61 -6.65 -8.59
CA VAL A 236 3.93 -7.09 -7.22
C VAL A 236 2.70 -6.96 -6.33
N ILE A 237 2.48 -7.99 -5.51
CA ILE A 237 1.43 -8.09 -4.51
C ILE A 237 2.09 -8.00 -3.13
N GLY A 238 1.82 -6.92 -2.40
CA GLY A 238 2.29 -6.70 -1.04
C GLY A 238 1.44 -7.48 -0.04
N LEU A 239 2.08 -8.31 0.77
CA LEU A 239 1.42 -9.04 1.85
C LEU A 239 0.88 -8.08 2.88
N ASN A 240 -0.44 -8.08 3.06
CA ASN A 240 -1.13 -7.28 4.06
C ASN A 240 -1.16 -8.04 5.39
N TYR A 241 -0.89 -7.34 6.51
CA TYR A 241 -0.83 -7.97 7.84
C TYR A 241 -2.15 -7.86 8.62
N TYR A 242 -3.20 -7.30 8.04
CA TYR A 242 -4.49 -7.19 8.72
C TYR A 242 -5.11 -8.57 8.98
N ALA A 243 -5.38 -8.87 10.25
CA ALA A 243 -5.82 -10.19 10.70
C ALA A 243 -7.04 -10.73 9.93
N TYR A 244 -7.99 -9.84 9.62
CA TYR A 244 -9.23 -10.19 8.90
C TYR A 244 -9.04 -10.45 7.40
N PHE A 245 -7.84 -10.22 6.86
CA PHE A 245 -7.47 -10.58 5.48
C PHE A 245 -6.58 -11.82 5.41
N LEU A 246 -6.19 -12.36 6.58
CA LEU A 246 -5.29 -13.52 6.67
C LEU A 246 -6.03 -14.83 6.87
N ARG A 247 -7.17 -14.83 7.54
CA ARG A 247 -8.00 -16.03 7.72
C ARG A 247 -9.48 -15.68 7.87
N ASP A 248 -10.34 -16.61 7.48
CA ASP A 248 -11.78 -16.50 7.76
C ASP A 248 -12.04 -16.53 9.27
N TRP A 249 -13.05 -15.80 9.68
CA TRP A 249 -13.43 -15.57 11.08
C TRP A 249 -14.95 -15.64 11.27
N LYS A 250 -15.38 -15.82 12.51
CA LYS A 250 -16.79 -15.81 12.90
C LYS A 250 -17.11 -14.55 13.68
N ASP A 251 -18.35 -14.10 13.59
CA ASP A 251 -18.83 -12.95 14.36
C ASP A 251 -18.52 -13.12 15.85
N GLY A 252 -17.92 -12.09 16.46
CA GLY A 252 -17.50 -12.10 17.86
C GLY A 252 -16.14 -12.78 18.13
N GLU A 253 -15.47 -13.33 17.12
CA GLU A 253 -14.12 -13.87 17.27
C GLU A 253 -13.08 -12.73 17.25
N THR A 254 -12.16 -12.74 18.22
CA THR A 254 -10.96 -11.91 18.16
C THR A 254 -9.94 -12.59 17.27
N VAL A 255 -9.60 -11.92 16.17
CA VAL A 255 -8.62 -12.44 15.21
C VAL A 255 -7.28 -11.76 15.45
N VAL A 256 -6.23 -12.58 15.60
CA VAL A 256 -4.84 -12.12 15.75
C VAL A 256 -4.12 -12.30 14.41
N SER A 257 -3.40 -11.27 13.96
CA SER A 257 -2.51 -11.37 12.83
C SER A 257 -1.26 -12.17 13.20
N ARG A 258 -1.13 -13.36 12.63
CA ARG A 258 0.00 -14.26 12.91
C ARG A 258 1.00 -14.26 11.77
N ALA A 259 2.28 -14.30 12.10
CA ALA A 259 3.34 -14.41 11.10
C ALA A 259 3.21 -15.67 10.24
N GLU A 260 2.75 -16.78 10.81
CA GLU A 260 2.48 -18.03 10.07
C GLU A 260 1.38 -17.85 9.02
N ASP A 261 0.32 -17.08 9.32
CA ASP A 261 -0.76 -16.80 8.37
C ASP A 261 -0.25 -15.92 7.21
N ILE A 262 0.58 -14.90 7.50
CA ILE A 262 1.23 -14.07 6.48
C ILE A 262 2.07 -14.95 5.54
N VAL A 263 2.87 -15.85 6.09
CA VAL A 263 3.73 -16.75 5.32
C VAL A 263 2.92 -17.80 4.54
N ALA A 264 1.78 -18.24 5.06
CA ALA A 264 0.86 -19.12 4.31
C ALA A 264 0.32 -18.42 3.05
N HIS A 265 -0.08 -17.13 3.15
CA HIS A 265 -0.46 -16.34 1.98
C HIS A 265 0.70 -16.17 1.00
N ALA A 266 1.91 -15.89 1.50
CA ALA A 266 3.09 -15.79 0.65
C ALA A 266 3.35 -17.08 -0.14
N LYS A 267 3.24 -18.24 0.50
CA LYS A 267 3.40 -19.54 -0.14
C LYS A 267 2.36 -19.76 -1.24
N TYR A 268 1.09 -19.47 -0.93
CA TYR A 268 0.01 -19.61 -1.91
C TYR A 268 0.21 -18.67 -3.12
N ILE A 269 0.51 -17.39 -2.88
CA ILE A 269 0.73 -16.41 -3.96
C ILE A 269 1.97 -16.80 -4.79
N ARG A 270 3.06 -17.28 -4.16
CA ARG A 270 4.23 -17.80 -4.87
C ARG A 270 3.85 -18.93 -5.83
N ASP A 271 3.05 -19.89 -5.35
CA ASP A 271 2.65 -21.05 -6.12
C ASP A 271 1.69 -20.69 -7.28
N MET A 272 0.91 -19.61 -7.15
CA MET A 272 -0.03 -19.13 -8.16
C MET A 272 0.56 -18.12 -9.15
N ALA A 273 1.33 -17.16 -8.67
CA ALA A 273 1.80 -15.98 -9.44
C ALA A 273 3.33 -15.95 -9.64
N GLY A 274 4.05 -16.86 -9.00
CA GLY A 274 5.51 -16.88 -8.99
C GLY A 274 6.13 -16.00 -7.89
N ILE A 275 7.36 -16.34 -7.51
CA ILE A 275 8.09 -15.65 -6.44
C ILE A 275 8.33 -14.15 -6.75
N GLU A 276 8.43 -13.79 -8.03
CA GLU A 276 8.68 -12.41 -8.47
C GLU A 276 7.46 -11.48 -8.25
N ALA A 277 6.28 -12.05 -8.02
CA ALA A 277 5.05 -11.31 -7.76
C ALA A 277 4.83 -10.93 -6.29
N LEU A 278 5.72 -11.33 -5.37
CA LEU A 278 5.56 -11.10 -3.94
C LEU A 278 6.35 -9.89 -3.44
N GLY A 279 5.73 -9.12 -2.53
CA GLY A 279 6.36 -8.04 -1.78
C GLY A 279 5.77 -7.92 -0.38
N LEU A 280 6.16 -6.89 0.35
CA LEU A 280 5.58 -6.52 1.64
C LEU A 280 4.71 -5.27 1.48
N GLY A 281 3.56 -5.26 2.16
CA GLY A 281 2.63 -4.15 2.22
C GLY A 281 1.90 -4.24 3.55
N SER A 282 2.60 -3.86 4.63
CA SER A 282 2.21 -4.17 6.01
C SER A 282 0.84 -3.63 6.40
N ASP A 283 0.47 -2.47 5.88
CA ASP A 283 -0.72 -1.72 6.27
C ASP A 283 -0.62 -1.20 7.74
N PHE A 284 0.63 -0.99 8.21
CA PHE A 284 0.88 -0.44 9.54
C PHE A 284 0.22 0.92 9.71
N ASP A 285 -0.33 1.15 10.89
CA ASP A 285 -1.07 2.35 11.29
C ASP A 285 -2.43 2.55 10.57
N GLY A 286 -2.78 1.70 9.58
CA GLY A 286 -4.07 1.68 8.87
C GLY A 286 -5.05 0.62 9.41
N MET A 287 -4.61 -0.27 10.26
CA MET A 287 -5.41 -1.39 10.76
C MET A 287 -5.50 -1.42 12.28
N ASN A 288 -6.54 -2.10 12.76
CA ASN A 288 -6.78 -2.35 14.19
C ASN A 288 -6.57 -3.83 14.51
N GLY A 289 -6.37 -4.14 15.79
CA GLY A 289 -6.27 -5.51 16.28
C GLY A 289 -4.89 -5.86 16.80
N GLU A 290 -4.74 -7.13 17.19
CA GLU A 290 -3.50 -7.66 17.74
C GLU A 290 -2.62 -8.19 16.59
N LEU A 291 -1.37 -7.76 16.55
CA LEU A 291 -0.40 -8.10 15.51
C LEU A 291 0.79 -8.81 16.12
N GLU A 292 1.14 -9.98 15.61
CA GLU A 292 2.38 -10.67 15.99
C GLU A 292 3.62 -9.99 15.42
N ILE A 293 3.51 -9.42 14.21
CA ILE A 293 4.48 -8.51 13.61
C ILE A 293 3.91 -7.10 13.78
N ALA A 294 4.18 -6.48 14.92
CA ALA A 294 3.51 -5.25 15.35
C ALA A 294 4.22 -3.97 14.88
N SER A 295 5.43 -4.10 14.34
CA SER A 295 6.22 -2.93 13.94
C SER A 295 7.35 -3.31 12.97
N PRO A 296 7.98 -2.34 12.31
CA PRO A 296 9.20 -2.54 11.53
C PRO A 296 10.32 -3.26 12.29
N ALA A 297 10.38 -3.17 13.62
CA ALA A 297 11.39 -3.83 14.43
C ALA A 297 11.27 -5.36 14.50
N ASP A 298 10.14 -5.91 14.04
CA ASP A 298 9.82 -7.35 14.10
C ASP A 298 10.15 -8.10 12.79
N MET A 299 10.79 -7.44 11.82
CA MET A 299 11.08 -8.04 10.51
C MET A 299 12.00 -9.26 10.59
N GLU A 300 12.92 -9.32 11.56
CA GLU A 300 13.75 -10.52 11.80
C GLU A 300 12.89 -11.73 12.20
N LYS A 301 11.87 -11.51 13.03
CA LYS A 301 10.91 -12.56 13.41
C LYS A 301 10.14 -13.08 12.19
N LEU A 302 9.69 -12.19 11.31
CA LEU A 302 8.99 -12.57 10.08
C LEU A 302 9.93 -13.37 9.15
N GLU A 303 11.17 -12.92 8.98
CA GLU A 303 12.20 -13.62 8.23
C GLU A 303 12.41 -15.06 8.73
N ASP A 304 12.47 -15.24 10.06
CA ASP A 304 12.62 -16.57 10.68
C ASP A 304 11.43 -17.48 10.39
N VAL A 305 10.21 -16.95 10.37
CA VAL A 305 9.01 -17.73 10.01
C VAL A 305 9.04 -18.14 8.53
N PHE A 306 9.48 -17.26 7.62
CA PHE A 306 9.70 -17.64 6.21
C PHE A 306 10.70 -18.79 6.08
N LYS A 307 11.85 -18.73 6.78
CA LYS A 307 12.88 -19.80 6.77
C LYS A 307 12.31 -21.12 7.28
N LYS A 308 11.57 -21.10 8.41
CA LYS A 308 10.92 -22.29 8.97
C LYS A 308 9.91 -22.92 8.02
N ASN A 309 9.26 -22.13 7.18
CA ASN A 309 8.30 -22.58 6.18
C ASN A 309 8.93 -22.97 4.83
N GLY A 310 10.26 -23.09 4.77
CA GLY A 310 10.99 -23.65 3.65
C GLY A 310 11.27 -22.66 2.50
N PHE A 311 11.16 -21.36 2.72
CA PHE A 311 11.61 -20.37 1.75
C PHE A 311 13.14 -20.29 1.76
N ALA A 312 13.75 -20.32 0.59
CA ALA A 312 15.18 -20.08 0.44
C ALA A 312 15.52 -18.61 0.76
N GLU A 313 16.73 -18.33 1.22
CA GLU A 313 17.18 -16.97 1.52
C GLU A 313 17.00 -16.03 0.33
N SER A 314 17.30 -16.51 -0.89
CA SER A 314 17.12 -15.75 -2.12
C SER A 314 15.65 -15.43 -2.44
N GLU A 315 14.71 -16.29 -2.03
CA GLU A 315 13.27 -16.04 -2.16
C GLU A 315 12.81 -14.99 -1.14
N ILE A 316 13.30 -15.11 0.11
CA ILE A 316 13.01 -14.14 1.16
C ILE A 316 13.52 -12.74 0.77
N GLU A 317 14.73 -12.63 0.22
CA GLU A 317 15.25 -11.37 -0.30
C GLU A 317 14.36 -10.75 -1.40
N LYS A 318 13.80 -11.59 -2.29
CA LYS A 318 12.85 -11.12 -3.32
C LYS A 318 11.60 -10.54 -2.68
N ILE A 319 10.99 -11.24 -1.74
CA ILE A 319 9.77 -10.81 -1.03
C ILE A 319 10.04 -9.53 -0.23
N PHE A 320 11.13 -9.50 0.53
CA PHE A 320 11.40 -8.42 1.47
C PHE A 320 11.77 -7.11 0.78
N TYR A 321 12.43 -7.14 -0.39
CA TYR A 321 12.77 -5.89 -1.06
C TYR A 321 13.03 -5.97 -2.58
N LYS A 322 13.61 -7.07 -3.11
CA LYS A 322 14.10 -7.07 -4.50
C LYS A 322 12.98 -6.90 -5.53
N ASN A 323 11.81 -7.51 -5.30
CA ASN A 323 10.69 -7.40 -6.23
C ASN A 323 10.10 -6.00 -6.27
N VAL A 324 9.95 -5.36 -5.11
CA VAL A 324 9.50 -3.96 -5.01
C VAL A 324 10.53 -3.03 -5.68
N MET A 325 11.82 -3.24 -5.40
CA MET A 325 12.89 -2.46 -6.02
C MET A 325 12.97 -2.65 -7.54
N ARG A 326 12.62 -3.83 -8.07
CA ARG A 326 12.48 -4.06 -9.51
C ARG A 326 11.40 -3.18 -10.12
N ILE A 327 10.20 -3.13 -9.51
CA ILE A 327 9.10 -2.26 -9.96
C ILE A 327 9.52 -0.79 -9.93
N TYR A 328 10.16 -0.35 -8.86
CA TYR A 328 10.60 1.05 -8.75
C TYR A 328 11.67 1.40 -9.78
N ARG A 329 12.60 0.50 -10.08
CA ARG A 329 13.57 0.70 -11.16
C ARG A 329 12.90 0.81 -12.53
N GLU A 330 11.87 0.00 -12.78
CA GLU A 330 11.17 0.00 -14.08
C GLU A 330 10.27 1.21 -14.27
N LEU A 331 9.61 1.68 -13.21
CA LEU A 331 8.57 2.70 -13.32
C LEU A 331 9.03 4.10 -12.87
N LEU A 332 10.05 4.20 -12.02
CA LEU A 332 10.57 5.47 -11.49
C LEU A 332 11.99 5.79 -12.01
N GLY A 333 12.54 4.94 -12.88
CA GLY A 333 13.87 5.11 -13.49
C GLY A 333 13.88 6.03 -14.69
#